data_cabfa378499cfe6cfa37645575491544
#
_entry.id   cabfa378499cfe6cfa37645575491544
#
_cell.length_a   1.000
_cell.length_b   1.000
_cell.length_c   1.000
_cell.angle_alpha   90.00
_cell.angle_beta   90.00
_cell.angle_gamma   90.00
#
_symmetry.space_group_name_H-M   'P 1'
#
loop_
_entity.id
_entity.type
_entity.pdbx_description
1 polymer ?
#
loop_
_entity_poly.entity_id
_entity_poly.type
_entity_poly.pdbx_seq_one_letter_code
_entity_poly.pdbx_strand_id
1 'polypeptide(L)'
;MPRSWEEIERQQGYIRVRLEMVPTDEGGRHKPVFTEYRASWDIGTPQDGQLRLNDAPLTFEDVDMLLPGQQAVARLHPSVPDLWRTVRVGQVIHAHEGKRRVGTASVLEIVAPSA
;
A
#
# COMPACT_ATOMS: atom_id res chain seq x y z
N MET A 1 -8.32 23.40 -5.00
CA MET A 1 -7.98 22.30 -5.91
C MET A 1 -7.26 21.20 -5.17
N PRO A 2 -7.68 19.95 -5.30
CA PRO A 2 -6.92 18.87 -4.71
C PRO A 2 -5.54 18.75 -5.37
N ARG A 3 -4.55 18.35 -4.59
CA ARG A 3 -3.21 18.15 -5.11
C ARG A 3 -3.21 16.94 -6.04
N SER A 4 -2.40 16.98 -7.10
CA SER A 4 -2.14 15.82 -7.93
C SER A 4 -1.28 14.81 -7.17
N TRP A 5 -1.27 13.55 -7.61
CA TRP A 5 -0.38 12.55 -7.03
C TRP A 5 1.09 12.95 -7.21
N GLU A 6 1.43 13.60 -8.32
CA GLU A 6 2.79 14.09 -8.54
C GLU A 6 3.20 15.12 -7.49
N GLU A 7 2.30 16.03 -7.13
CA GLU A 7 2.58 17.03 -6.10
C GLU A 7 2.71 16.38 -4.73
N ILE A 8 1.83 15.43 -4.42
CA ILE A 8 1.88 14.70 -3.15
C ILE A 8 3.21 13.96 -3.05
N GLU A 9 3.64 13.30 -4.12
CA GLU A 9 4.91 12.56 -4.13
C GLU A 9 6.11 13.47 -3.96
N ARG A 10 6.10 14.64 -4.57
CA ARG A 10 7.17 15.61 -4.36
C ARG A 10 7.24 16.11 -2.93
N GLN A 11 6.10 16.34 -2.32
CA GLN A 11 6.02 16.91 -0.97
C GLN A 11 6.26 15.88 0.13
N GLN A 12 5.82 14.65 -0.05
CA GLN A 12 5.81 13.63 0.98
C GLN A 12 6.64 12.40 0.66
N GLY A 13 7.06 12.24 -0.59
CA GLY A 13 7.63 11.00 -1.06
C GLY A 13 6.57 9.92 -1.25
N TYR A 14 7.00 8.70 -1.50
CA TYR A 14 6.10 7.55 -1.64
C TYR A 14 6.88 6.26 -1.42
N ILE A 15 6.14 5.17 -1.26
CA ILE A 15 6.71 3.85 -1.09
C ILE A 15 6.30 2.99 -2.27
N ARG A 16 7.26 2.50 -3.01
CA ARG A 16 7.04 1.68 -4.19
C ARG A 16 7.06 0.22 -3.77
N VAL A 17 6.04 -0.52 -4.14
CA VAL A 17 5.88 -1.91 -3.70
C VAL A 17 5.49 -2.79 -4.88
N ARG A 18 5.78 -4.09 -4.75
CA ARG A 18 5.16 -5.13 -5.56
C ARG A 18 4.01 -5.71 -4.77
N LEU A 19 2.80 -5.43 -5.22
CA LEU A 19 1.57 -5.86 -4.55
C LEU A 19 1.03 -7.12 -5.21
N GLU A 20 0.74 -8.13 -4.38
CA GLU A 20 0.04 -9.33 -4.82
C GLU A 20 -1.28 -9.41 -4.07
N MET A 21 -2.38 -9.47 -4.82
CA MET A 21 -3.70 -9.60 -4.21
C MET A 21 -3.97 -11.06 -3.88
N VAL A 22 -4.50 -11.30 -2.69
CA VAL A 22 -4.88 -12.65 -2.27
C VAL A 22 -5.94 -13.20 -3.21
N PRO A 23 -5.80 -14.43 -3.71
CA PRO A 23 -6.84 -15.03 -4.57
C PRO A 23 -8.17 -15.13 -3.84
N THR A 24 -9.27 -15.01 -4.58
CA THR A 24 -10.62 -15.06 -4.02
C THR A 24 -10.87 -16.36 -3.25
N ASP A 25 -10.42 -17.49 -3.79
CA ASP A 25 -10.63 -18.80 -3.16
C ASP A 25 -9.72 -19.02 -1.94
N GLU A 26 -8.82 -18.11 -1.65
CA GLU A 26 -7.96 -18.13 -0.46
C GLU A 26 -8.34 -17.05 0.56
N GLY A 27 -9.55 -16.52 0.44
CA GLY A 27 -10.05 -15.49 1.36
C GLY A 27 -9.90 -14.06 0.87
N GLY A 28 -9.47 -13.86 -0.37
CA GLY A 28 -9.30 -12.54 -0.95
C GLY A 28 -10.62 -11.90 -1.37
N ARG A 29 -10.50 -10.74 -1.98
CA ARG A 29 -11.64 -10.00 -2.51
C ARG A 29 -12.27 -10.75 -3.68
N HIS A 30 -13.52 -10.40 -4.00
CA HIS A 30 -14.18 -10.89 -5.21
C HIS A 30 -14.04 -9.91 -6.38
N LYS A 31 -13.79 -8.63 -6.09
CA LYS A 31 -13.73 -7.57 -7.09
C LYS A 31 -12.30 -7.07 -7.24
N PRO A 32 -11.94 -6.53 -8.40
CA PRO A 32 -10.61 -5.92 -8.59
C PRO A 32 -10.45 -4.67 -7.73
N VAL A 33 -9.20 -4.26 -7.52
CA VAL A 33 -8.89 -2.96 -6.96
C VAL A 33 -8.41 -2.04 -8.09
N PHE A 34 -8.77 -0.76 -7.99
CA PHE A 34 -8.43 0.26 -8.98
C PHE A 34 -7.41 1.22 -8.38
N THR A 35 -6.77 1.99 -9.24
CA THR A 35 -5.92 3.09 -8.77
C THR A 35 -6.71 3.99 -7.81
N GLU A 36 -6.02 4.55 -6.84
CA GLU A 36 -6.57 5.32 -5.71
C GLU A 36 -7.31 4.47 -4.67
N TYR A 37 -7.22 3.14 -4.76
CA TYR A 37 -7.75 2.24 -3.73
C TYR A 37 -7.15 2.57 -2.37
N ARG A 38 -8.02 2.73 -1.37
CA ARG A 38 -7.61 3.04 0.00
C ARG A 38 -7.51 1.77 0.81
N ALA A 39 -6.32 1.20 0.82
CA ALA A 39 -6.04 0.08 1.71
C ALA A 39 -5.61 0.60 3.07
N SER A 40 -5.85 -0.20 4.09
CA SER A 40 -5.23 -0.05 5.40
C SER A 40 -4.11 -1.06 5.49
N TRP A 41 -2.95 -0.66 6.02
CA TRP A 41 -1.74 -1.47 5.93
C TRP A 41 -1.23 -1.89 7.30
N ASP A 42 -0.94 -3.19 7.44
CA ASP A 42 -0.15 -3.71 8.55
C ASP A 42 1.31 -3.61 8.14
N ILE A 43 2.02 -2.69 8.77
CA ILE A 43 3.43 -2.43 8.46
C ILE A 43 4.37 -2.99 9.53
N GLY A 44 3.86 -3.87 10.40
CA GLY A 44 4.70 -4.60 11.33
C GLY A 44 5.21 -3.81 12.53
N THR A 45 4.43 -2.83 13.00
CA THR A 45 4.82 -2.02 14.16
C THR A 45 3.94 -2.25 15.39
N PRO A 46 3.45 -3.47 15.69
CA PRO A 46 2.69 -3.67 16.92
C PRO A 46 3.66 -3.63 18.11
N GLN A 47 3.38 -2.77 19.06
CA GLN A 47 4.16 -2.70 20.28
C GLN A 47 3.52 -3.48 21.42
N ASP A 48 2.26 -3.88 21.24
CA ASP A 48 1.46 -4.51 22.27
C ASP A 48 0.73 -5.76 21.79
N GLY A 49 1.14 -6.31 20.63
CA GLY A 49 0.51 -7.47 20.03
C GLY A 49 -0.81 -7.19 19.33
N GLN A 50 -1.26 -5.94 19.30
CA GLN A 50 -2.50 -5.58 18.64
C GLN A 50 -2.24 -5.21 17.19
N LEU A 51 -3.19 -5.58 16.31
CA LEU A 51 -3.13 -5.18 14.90
C LEU A 51 -3.38 -3.67 14.81
N ARG A 52 -2.42 -2.96 14.22
CA ARG A 52 -2.56 -1.53 13.95
C ARG A 52 -2.46 -1.31 12.45
N LEU A 53 -3.47 -0.67 11.89
CA LEU A 53 -3.56 -0.43 10.46
C LEU A 53 -3.30 1.03 10.16
N ASN A 54 -2.52 1.27 9.10
CA ASN A 54 -2.08 2.59 8.69
C ASN A 54 -2.58 2.86 7.28
N ASP A 55 -3.24 4.00 7.09
CA ASP A 55 -3.88 4.33 5.84
C ASP A 55 -2.87 4.80 4.79
N ALA A 56 -2.95 4.24 3.60
CA ALA A 56 -2.20 4.70 2.45
C ALA A 56 -2.93 4.30 1.17
N PRO A 57 -3.53 5.25 0.46
CA PRO A 57 -4.06 4.97 -0.86
C PRO A 57 -2.93 4.62 -1.81
N LEU A 58 -3.23 3.86 -2.84
CA LEU A 58 -2.23 3.44 -3.82
C LEU A 58 -2.56 3.93 -5.22
N THR A 59 -1.53 4.05 -6.05
CA THR A 59 -1.67 4.21 -7.49
C THR A 59 -0.86 3.11 -8.16
N PHE A 60 -1.35 2.60 -9.29
CA PHE A 60 -0.61 1.62 -10.07
C PHE A 60 0.29 2.30 -11.10
N GLU A 61 1.44 1.68 -11.38
CA GLU A 61 2.36 2.23 -12.39
C GLU A 61 2.00 1.79 -13.80
N ASP A 62 1.63 0.52 -13.99
CA ASP A 62 1.49 -0.07 -15.32
C ASP A 62 0.11 -0.61 -15.64
N VAL A 63 -0.80 -0.62 -14.67
CA VAL A 63 -2.16 -1.17 -14.86
C VAL A 63 -3.17 -0.22 -14.27
N ASP A 64 -4.42 -0.33 -14.72
CA ASP A 64 -5.52 0.47 -14.19
C ASP A 64 -6.25 -0.26 -13.05
N MET A 65 -6.15 -1.57 -13.02
CA MET A 65 -6.78 -2.38 -12.00
C MET A 65 -5.99 -3.66 -11.77
N LEU A 66 -6.22 -4.29 -10.62
CA LEU A 66 -5.58 -5.54 -10.23
C LEU A 66 -6.64 -6.49 -9.72
N LEU A 67 -6.73 -7.66 -10.36
CA LEU A 67 -7.67 -8.70 -9.97
C LEU A 67 -7.12 -9.53 -8.81
N PRO A 68 -8.02 -10.19 -8.04
CA PRO A 68 -7.55 -11.14 -7.03
C PRO A 68 -6.59 -12.17 -7.65
N GLY A 69 -5.51 -12.47 -6.95
CA GLY A 69 -4.49 -13.40 -7.41
C GLY A 69 -3.43 -12.81 -8.33
N GLN A 70 -3.62 -11.58 -8.80
CA GLN A 70 -2.65 -10.91 -9.67
C GLN A 70 -1.67 -10.06 -8.87
N GLN A 71 -0.57 -9.67 -9.50
CA GLN A 71 0.41 -8.77 -8.91
C GLN A 71 0.77 -7.63 -9.85
N ALA A 72 1.15 -6.50 -9.27
CA ALA A 72 1.56 -5.32 -10.01
C ALA A 72 2.43 -4.42 -9.13
N VAL A 73 3.14 -3.51 -9.75
CA VAL A 73 3.89 -2.48 -9.02
C VAL A 73 2.95 -1.33 -8.70
N ALA A 74 2.95 -0.91 -7.45
CA ALA A 74 2.12 0.19 -6.97
C ALA A 74 2.96 1.16 -6.15
N ARG A 75 2.44 2.38 -6.03
CA ARG A 75 3.01 3.40 -5.16
C ARG A 75 2.03 3.66 -4.04
N LEU A 76 2.52 3.58 -2.80
CA LEU A 76 1.73 3.87 -1.62
C LEU A 76 1.96 5.31 -1.20
N HIS A 77 0.88 5.98 -0.82
CA HIS A 77 0.92 7.40 -0.42
C HIS A 77 0.42 7.52 1.02
N PRO A 78 1.29 7.29 2.02
CA PRO A 78 0.87 7.32 3.43
C PRO A 78 0.15 8.60 3.79
N SER A 79 -1.00 8.48 4.45
CA SER A 79 -1.76 9.63 4.92
C SER A 79 -1.03 10.36 6.03
N VAL A 80 -0.29 9.62 6.86
CA VAL A 80 0.57 10.16 7.92
C VAL A 80 1.97 9.58 7.73
N PRO A 81 2.82 10.23 6.92
CA PRO A 81 4.14 9.67 6.57
C PRO A 81 5.00 9.28 7.76
N ASP A 82 4.91 10.04 8.87
CA ASP A 82 5.71 9.76 10.06
C ASP A 82 5.49 8.37 10.64
N LEU A 83 4.29 7.81 10.47
CA LEU A 83 3.98 6.47 10.99
C LEU A 83 4.67 5.37 10.18
N TRP A 84 5.17 5.71 9.00
CA TRP A 84 5.80 4.75 8.08
C TRP A 84 7.34 4.79 8.12
N ARG A 85 7.92 5.57 9.03
CA ARG A 85 9.38 5.75 9.06
C ARG A 85 10.17 4.49 9.35
N THR A 86 9.55 3.49 9.95
CA THR A 86 10.20 2.21 10.27
C THR A 86 10.19 1.22 9.11
N VAL A 87 9.44 1.52 8.04
CA VAL A 87 9.37 0.64 6.87
C VAL A 87 10.70 0.64 6.14
N ARG A 88 11.15 -0.53 5.68
CA ARG A 88 12.44 -0.71 5.01
C ARG A 88 12.28 -1.44 3.68
N VAL A 89 13.16 -1.17 2.75
CA VAL A 89 13.25 -1.93 1.50
C VAL A 89 13.42 -3.41 1.81
N GLY A 90 12.66 -4.25 1.11
CA GLY A 90 12.63 -5.69 1.33
C GLY A 90 11.63 -6.16 2.36
N GLN A 91 11.06 -5.24 3.13
CA GLN A 91 10.03 -5.60 4.11
C GLN A 91 8.75 -6.05 3.41
N VAL A 92 8.08 -7.04 4.00
CA VAL A 92 6.76 -7.49 3.56
C VAL A 92 5.72 -6.83 4.44
N ILE A 93 4.76 -6.19 3.82
CA ILE A 93 3.63 -5.53 4.48
C ILE A 93 2.33 -6.09 3.92
N HIS A 94 1.23 -5.89 4.64
CA HIS A 94 -0.04 -6.51 4.26
C HIS A 94 -1.15 -5.48 4.13
N ALA A 95 -1.92 -5.59 3.04
CA ALA A 95 -3.10 -4.76 2.83
C ALA A 95 -4.30 -5.43 3.48
N HIS A 96 -5.10 -4.64 4.16
CA HIS A 96 -6.27 -5.10 4.91
C HIS A 96 -7.52 -4.33 4.51
N GLU A 97 -8.66 -5.02 4.59
CA GLU A 97 -9.98 -4.41 4.65
C GLU A 97 -10.56 -4.82 6.00
N GLY A 98 -10.52 -3.90 6.97
CA GLY A 98 -10.77 -4.26 8.35
C GLY A 98 -9.72 -5.26 8.81
N LYS A 99 -10.16 -6.36 9.42
CA LYS A 99 -9.24 -7.40 9.92
C LYS A 99 -8.83 -8.39 8.84
N ARG A 100 -9.44 -8.33 7.66
CA ARG A 100 -9.18 -9.30 6.60
C ARG A 100 -7.99 -8.87 5.76
N ARG A 101 -7.00 -9.74 5.64
CA ARG A 101 -5.88 -9.52 4.73
C ARG A 101 -6.35 -9.74 3.30
N VAL A 102 -6.16 -8.75 2.44
CA VAL A 102 -6.55 -8.83 1.04
C VAL A 102 -5.37 -8.75 0.07
N GLY A 103 -4.19 -8.39 0.56
CA GLY A 103 -3.00 -8.32 -0.28
C GLY A 103 -1.73 -8.38 0.53
N THR A 104 -0.63 -8.69 -0.15
CA THR A 104 0.71 -8.73 0.42
C THR A 104 1.62 -7.94 -0.50
N ALA A 105 2.47 -7.10 0.07
CA ALA A 105 3.36 -6.26 -0.72
C ALA A 105 4.78 -6.35 -0.22
N SER A 106 5.72 -6.39 -1.17
CA SER A 106 7.15 -6.28 -0.87
C SER A 106 7.60 -4.87 -1.18
N VAL A 107 8.28 -4.23 -0.24
CA VAL A 107 8.78 -2.87 -0.42
C VAL A 107 9.99 -2.89 -1.34
N LEU A 108 9.86 -2.22 -2.49
CA LEU A 108 10.90 -2.16 -3.51
C LEU A 108 11.79 -0.94 -3.36
N GLU A 109 11.19 0.20 -2.98
CA GLU A 109 11.90 1.47 -2.94
C GLU A 109 11.16 2.43 -2.01
N ILE A 110 11.92 3.22 -1.28
CA ILE A 110 11.37 4.29 -0.45
C ILE A 110 11.90 5.59 -1.04
N VAL A 111 10.99 6.38 -1.62
CA VAL A 111 11.35 7.61 -2.32
C VAL A 111 11.06 8.79 -1.41
N ALA A 112 12.13 9.51 -1.06
CA ALA A 112 12.03 10.68 -0.20
C ALA A 112 11.37 11.85 -0.93
N PRO A 113 10.83 12.82 -0.18
CA PRO A 113 10.36 14.07 -0.79
C PRO A 113 11.47 14.75 -1.60
N SER A 114 11.08 15.36 -2.71
CA SER A 114 12.02 16.02 -3.61
C SER A 114 11.79 17.53 -3.71
N ALA A 115 10.82 18.04 -2.99
CA ALA A 115 10.52 19.48 -2.97
C ALA A 115 11.14 20.17 -1.76
#